data_36364b224b4a8993d7a81283ed1be805
#
_entry.id   36364b224b4a8993d7a81283ed1be805
#
_cell.length_a   1.000
_cell.length_b   1.000
_cell.length_c   1.000
_cell.angle_alpha   90.00
_cell.angle_beta   90.00
_cell.angle_gamma   90.00
#
_symmetry.space_group_name_H-M   'P 1'
#
loop_
_entity.id
_entity.type
_entity.pdbx_description
1 polymer ?
#
loop_
_entity_poly.entity_id
_entity_poly.type
_entity_poly.pdbx_seq_one_letter_code
_entity_poly.pdbx_strand_id
1 'polypeptide(L)'
;MAAVTPLLVVDDLHRSFGGLKAVDGIDLTVMPGEVRAIIGPNGAGKSTLVGLICGRIEPTSGSILFDGRDITSMPAHRRVRQGIAYTFQITSIFPKLTVFDNVALPVQRSQHHSVGAARLRRGVLEALERVGLSDRADQLAGELAYGHQRLLEVAMGLSLKPRLLILDEPTQGLSDGEIEGFIALVREIARDATVMLIEHNMAVVMSLAHRITVLNSGKVLAEGTPEEIRADSHVQAAYLGTPDDD
;
A
#
# COMPACT_ATOMS: atom_id res chain seq x y z
N MET A 1 -29.52 -6.14 -8.37
CA MET A 1 -28.32 -5.39 -7.99
C MET A 1 -27.18 -5.92 -8.82
N ALA A 2 -26.46 -5.08 -9.57
CA ALA A 2 -25.27 -5.52 -10.29
C ALA A 2 -24.22 -5.97 -9.26
N ALA A 3 -23.63 -7.15 -9.47
CA ALA A 3 -22.54 -7.62 -8.61
C ALA A 3 -21.36 -6.64 -8.73
N VAL A 4 -20.86 -6.14 -7.61
CA VAL A 4 -19.68 -5.26 -7.61
C VAL A 4 -18.48 -6.11 -8.02
N THR A 5 -17.83 -5.72 -9.12
CA THR A 5 -16.63 -6.43 -9.61
C THR A 5 -15.44 -6.12 -8.70
N PRO A 6 -14.68 -7.12 -8.26
CA PRO A 6 -13.45 -6.90 -7.50
C PRO A 6 -12.45 -6.03 -8.26
N LEU A 7 -11.72 -5.18 -7.55
CA LEU A 7 -10.65 -4.39 -8.15
C LEU A 7 -9.37 -5.21 -8.35
N LEU A 8 -9.02 -6.04 -7.37
CA LEU A 8 -7.88 -6.94 -7.44
C LEU A 8 -8.32 -8.36 -7.10
N VAL A 9 -7.92 -9.31 -7.92
CA VAL A 9 -8.06 -10.75 -7.65
C VAL A 9 -6.69 -11.40 -7.82
N VAL A 10 -6.28 -12.12 -6.82
CA VAL A 10 -5.09 -12.99 -6.83
C VAL A 10 -5.61 -14.41 -6.70
N ASP A 11 -5.20 -15.30 -7.60
CA ASP A 11 -5.71 -16.65 -7.72
C ASP A 11 -4.57 -17.67 -7.75
N ASP A 12 -4.56 -18.56 -6.78
CA ASP A 12 -3.56 -19.63 -6.55
C ASP A 12 -2.11 -19.14 -6.78
N LEU A 13 -1.77 -17.99 -6.19
CA LEU A 13 -0.52 -17.32 -6.45
C LEU A 13 0.64 -17.99 -5.71
N HIS A 14 1.72 -18.30 -6.45
CA HIS A 14 2.92 -18.92 -5.90
C HIS A 14 4.18 -18.13 -6.26
N ARG A 15 5.12 -18.09 -5.32
CA ARG A 15 6.49 -17.62 -5.56
C ARG A 15 7.48 -18.38 -4.71
N SER A 16 8.46 -19.03 -5.38
CA SER A 16 9.55 -19.70 -4.73
C SER A 16 10.88 -19.01 -5.06
N PHE A 17 11.79 -18.97 -4.09
CA PHE A 17 13.18 -18.54 -4.24
C PHE A 17 14.08 -19.70 -3.84
N GLY A 18 14.65 -20.41 -4.83
CA GLY A 18 15.31 -21.68 -4.59
C GLY A 18 14.35 -22.68 -3.93
N GLY A 19 14.69 -23.19 -2.74
CA GLY A 19 13.85 -24.12 -1.99
C GLY A 19 12.80 -23.47 -1.08
N LEU A 20 12.82 -22.12 -0.92
CA LEU A 20 11.90 -21.40 -0.05
C LEU A 20 10.65 -20.97 -0.82
N LYS A 21 9.49 -21.44 -0.39
CA LYS A 21 8.19 -20.99 -0.88
C LYS A 21 7.78 -19.74 -0.10
N ALA A 22 8.06 -18.57 -0.64
CA ALA A 22 7.74 -17.29 -0.01
C ALA A 22 6.25 -16.92 -0.13
N VAL A 23 5.59 -17.41 -1.18
CA VAL A 23 4.13 -17.35 -1.41
C VAL A 23 3.72 -18.73 -1.93
N ASP A 24 2.76 -19.38 -1.30
CA ASP A 24 2.38 -20.78 -1.53
C ASP A 24 0.86 -20.95 -1.59
N GLY A 25 0.26 -20.63 -2.76
CA GLY A 25 -1.17 -20.76 -3.01
C GLY A 25 -1.97 -19.66 -2.30
N ILE A 26 -1.65 -18.39 -2.55
CA ILE A 26 -2.43 -17.27 -2.00
C ILE A 26 -3.59 -16.94 -2.93
N ASP A 27 -4.80 -16.96 -2.35
CA ASP A 27 -6.00 -16.37 -2.90
C ASP A 27 -6.33 -15.08 -2.16
N LEU A 28 -6.61 -13.98 -2.89
CA LEU A 28 -6.96 -12.70 -2.30
C LEU A 28 -7.89 -11.91 -3.23
N THR A 29 -8.99 -11.42 -2.68
CA THR A 29 -9.92 -10.56 -3.41
C THR A 29 -10.08 -9.23 -2.69
N VAL A 30 -9.82 -8.10 -3.39
CA VAL A 30 -9.96 -6.75 -2.83
C VAL A 30 -11.03 -5.98 -3.61
N MET A 31 -11.98 -5.42 -2.88
CA MET A 31 -13.10 -4.69 -3.48
C MET A 31 -12.75 -3.21 -3.70
N PRO A 32 -13.39 -2.53 -4.68
CA PRO A 32 -13.22 -1.08 -4.84
C PRO A 32 -13.60 -0.31 -3.57
N GLY A 33 -12.77 0.69 -3.17
CA GLY A 33 -13.01 1.51 -1.97
C GLY A 33 -12.71 0.80 -0.64
N GLU A 34 -12.21 -0.43 -0.69
CA GLU A 34 -11.83 -1.19 0.50
C GLU A 34 -10.48 -0.71 1.07
N VAL A 35 -10.35 -0.69 2.38
CA VAL A 35 -9.04 -0.70 3.07
C VAL A 35 -8.76 -2.13 3.48
N ARG A 36 -7.85 -2.79 2.75
CA ARG A 36 -7.38 -4.14 3.03
C ARG A 36 -6.07 -4.09 3.79
N ALA A 37 -6.04 -4.59 5.02
CA ALA A 37 -4.78 -4.79 5.73
C ALA A 37 -4.20 -6.18 5.47
N ILE A 38 -2.88 -6.25 5.25
CA ILE A 38 -2.10 -7.49 5.18
C ILE A 38 -1.18 -7.52 6.39
N ILE A 39 -1.39 -8.46 7.28
CA ILE A 39 -0.59 -8.63 8.49
C ILE A 39 0.04 -10.02 8.55
N GLY A 40 0.97 -10.23 9.46
CA GLY A 40 1.65 -11.51 9.66
C GLY A 40 3.05 -11.31 10.21
N PRO A 41 3.68 -12.35 10.76
CA PRO A 41 5.04 -12.28 11.30
C PRO A 41 6.07 -11.93 10.21
N ASN A 42 7.30 -11.64 10.64
CA ASN A 42 8.42 -11.45 9.71
C ASN A 42 8.66 -12.75 8.93
N GLY A 43 8.89 -12.64 7.63
CA GLY A 43 9.02 -13.81 6.75
C GLY A 43 7.70 -14.46 6.32
N ALA A 44 6.54 -13.94 6.72
CA ALA A 44 5.24 -14.51 6.32
C ALA A 44 4.90 -14.40 4.82
N GLY A 45 5.70 -13.65 4.05
CA GLY A 45 5.49 -13.47 2.60
C GLY A 45 4.84 -12.14 2.20
N LYS A 46 4.57 -11.22 3.14
CA LYS A 46 3.90 -9.93 2.89
C LYS A 46 4.55 -9.10 1.79
N SER A 47 5.85 -8.81 1.92
CA SER A 47 6.61 -8.00 0.94
C SER A 47 6.74 -8.72 -0.41
N THR A 48 6.78 -10.06 -0.41
CA THR A 48 6.78 -10.86 -1.64
C THR A 48 5.43 -10.75 -2.34
N LEU A 49 4.31 -10.90 -1.63
CA LEU A 49 2.97 -10.74 -2.18
C LEU A 49 2.78 -9.35 -2.79
N VAL A 50 3.19 -8.29 -2.07
CA VAL A 50 3.15 -6.92 -2.60
C VAL A 50 4.04 -6.75 -3.83
N GLY A 51 5.25 -7.31 -3.80
CA GLY A 51 6.15 -7.30 -4.96
C GLY A 51 5.56 -7.97 -6.20
N LEU A 52 4.82 -9.07 -6.01
CA LEU A 52 4.05 -9.77 -7.06
C LEU A 52 2.91 -8.89 -7.59
N ILE A 53 2.09 -8.29 -6.70
CA ILE A 53 0.98 -7.40 -7.08
C ILE A 53 1.50 -6.15 -7.80
N CYS A 54 2.63 -5.59 -7.39
CA CYS A 54 3.23 -4.41 -8.04
C CYS A 54 4.00 -4.74 -9.33
N GLY A 55 4.23 -6.03 -9.65
CA GLY A 55 5.01 -6.46 -10.82
C GLY A 55 6.51 -6.22 -10.71
N ARG A 56 7.02 -6.15 -9.49
CA ARG A 56 8.47 -6.09 -9.17
C ARG A 56 9.08 -7.49 -9.07
N ILE A 57 8.24 -8.47 -8.79
CA ILE A 57 8.57 -9.89 -8.70
C ILE A 57 7.61 -10.60 -9.66
N GLU A 58 8.12 -11.58 -10.41
CA GLU A 58 7.29 -12.44 -11.25
C GLU A 58 6.82 -13.65 -10.45
N PRO A 59 5.56 -14.10 -10.58
CA PRO A 59 5.08 -15.30 -9.93
C PRO A 59 5.72 -16.56 -10.54
N THR A 60 5.77 -17.63 -9.76
CA THR A 60 6.13 -18.96 -10.25
C THR A 60 4.93 -19.62 -10.95
N SER A 61 3.73 -19.43 -10.40
CA SER A 61 2.44 -19.84 -10.96
C SER A 61 1.30 -19.02 -10.33
N GLY A 62 0.08 -19.23 -10.80
CA GLY A 62 -1.09 -18.49 -10.41
C GLY A 62 -1.31 -17.25 -11.26
N SER A 63 -2.33 -16.46 -10.93
CA SER A 63 -2.70 -15.29 -11.71
C SER A 63 -3.05 -14.08 -10.85
N ILE A 64 -2.91 -12.88 -11.44
CA ILE A 64 -3.28 -11.60 -10.84
C ILE A 64 -4.13 -10.83 -11.83
N LEU A 65 -5.38 -10.55 -11.46
CA LEU A 65 -6.28 -9.72 -12.25
C LEU A 65 -6.48 -8.37 -11.55
N PHE A 66 -6.42 -7.30 -12.31
CA PHE A 66 -6.72 -5.95 -11.87
C PHE A 66 -7.82 -5.34 -12.75
N ASP A 67 -8.95 -4.98 -12.13
CA ASP A 67 -10.13 -4.50 -12.85
C ASP A 67 -10.57 -5.48 -13.97
N GLY A 68 -10.55 -6.77 -13.66
CA GLY A 68 -10.90 -7.85 -14.57
C GLY A 68 -9.88 -8.13 -15.69
N ARG A 69 -8.74 -7.43 -15.72
CA ARG A 69 -7.65 -7.64 -16.69
C ARG A 69 -6.53 -8.44 -16.07
N ASP A 70 -6.04 -9.43 -16.76
CA ASP A 70 -4.84 -10.15 -16.39
C ASP A 70 -3.61 -9.24 -16.46
N ILE A 71 -2.94 -9.07 -15.31
CA ILE A 71 -1.70 -8.31 -15.18
C ILE A 71 -0.53 -9.17 -14.73
N THR A 72 -0.67 -10.49 -14.70
CA THR A 72 0.27 -11.46 -14.13
C THR A 72 1.70 -11.26 -14.65
N SER A 73 1.88 -11.16 -15.96
CA SER A 73 3.18 -10.91 -16.60
C SER A 73 3.46 -9.44 -16.90
N MET A 74 2.58 -8.51 -16.45
CA MET A 74 2.72 -7.09 -16.73
C MET A 74 3.82 -6.47 -15.85
N PRO A 75 4.83 -5.78 -16.41
CA PRO A 75 5.88 -5.15 -15.64
C PRO A 75 5.38 -3.95 -14.82
N ALA A 76 6.04 -3.65 -13.70
CA ALA A 76 5.63 -2.62 -12.73
C ALA A 76 5.24 -1.28 -13.36
N HIS A 77 6.05 -0.75 -14.29
CA HIS A 77 5.78 0.55 -14.92
C HIS A 77 4.46 0.59 -15.72
N ARG A 78 3.98 -0.56 -16.22
CA ARG A 78 2.67 -0.67 -16.88
C ARG A 78 1.54 -0.79 -15.85
N ARG A 79 1.76 -1.51 -14.72
CA ARG A 79 0.78 -1.59 -13.64
C ARG A 79 0.52 -0.22 -12.99
N VAL A 80 1.55 0.61 -12.86
CA VAL A 80 1.37 2.02 -12.43
C VAL A 80 0.43 2.77 -13.38
N ARG A 81 0.53 2.56 -14.70
CA ARG A 81 -0.38 3.16 -15.68
C ARG A 81 -1.82 2.61 -15.60
N GLN A 82 -2.01 1.41 -15.04
CA GLN A 82 -3.35 0.85 -14.78
C GLN A 82 -3.96 1.42 -13.47
N GLY A 83 -3.18 2.16 -12.68
CA GLY A 83 -3.64 2.78 -11.45
C GLY A 83 -3.21 2.05 -10.17
N ILE A 84 -2.13 1.28 -10.18
CA ILE A 84 -1.52 0.71 -8.98
C ILE A 84 -0.35 1.59 -8.57
N ALA A 85 -0.44 2.24 -7.41
CA ALA A 85 0.68 2.97 -6.80
C ALA A 85 1.17 2.24 -5.54
N TYR A 86 2.46 2.34 -5.28
CA TYR A 86 3.11 1.71 -4.14
C TYR A 86 4.09 2.68 -3.47
N THR A 87 4.01 2.81 -2.15
CA THR A 87 5.01 3.47 -1.33
C THR A 87 5.97 2.43 -0.75
N PHE A 88 7.25 2.75 -0.68
CA PHE A 88 8.26 1.79 -0.24
C PHE A 88 8.41 1.80 1.29
N GLN A 89 8.83 0.68 1.88
CA GLN A 89 9.17 0.58 3.30
C GLN A 89 10.30 1.55 3.68
N ILE A 90 11.32 1.68 2.81
CA ILE A 90 12.39 2.68 2.96
C ILE A 90 11.98 3.92 2.18
N THR A 91 12.02 5.08 2.83
CA THR A 91 11.63 6.37 2.23
C THR A 91 12.33 6.61 0.90
N SER A 92 11.55 6.66 -0.19
CA SER A 92 12.05 6.75 -1.57
C SER A 92 11.84 8.16 -2.15
N ILE A 93 12.21 9.18 -1.36
CA ILE A 93 12.22 10.57 -1.80
C ILE A 93 13.57 10.93 -2.43
N PHE A 94 13.59 12.01 -3.20
CA PHE A 94 14.82 12.63 -3.70
C PHE A 94 15.23 13.75 -2.76
N PRO A 95 16.16 13.53 -1.80
CA PRO A 95 16.39 14.44 -0.69
C PRO A 95 16.99 15.79 -1.12
N LYS A 96 17.64 15.83 -2.28
CA LYS A 96 18.24 17.05 -2.86
C LYS A 96 17.28 17.85 -3.74
N LEU A 97 16.07 17.35 -3.98
CA LEU A 97 15.01 18.06 -4.67
C LEU A 97 14.06 18.69 -3.65
N THR A 98 13.33 19.71 -4.06
CA THR A 98 12.27 20.31 -3.25
C THR A 98 11.11 19.33 -3.05
N VAL A 99 10.27 19.59 -2.07
CA VAL A 99 9.01 18.87 -1.86
C VAL A 99 8.15 18.94 -3.13
N PHE A 100 8.07 20.13 -3.75
CA PHE A 100 7.38 20.33 -5.02
C PHE A 100 7.94 19.46 -6.13
N ASP A 101 9.27 19.44 -6.33
CA ASP A 101 9.89 18.68 -7.40
C ASP A 101 9.72 17.17 -7.23
N ASN A 102 9.76 16.66 -5.98
CA ASN A 102 9.48 15.27 -5.70
C ASN A 102 8.10 14.85 -6.21
N VAL A 103 7.06 15.65 -5.96
CA VAL A 103 5.69 15.37 -6.42
C VAL A 103 5.52 15.69 -7.91
N ALA A 104 6.28 16.62 -8.46
CA ALA A 104 6.22 16.97 -9.88
C ALA A 104 6.62 15.78 -10.79
N LEU A 105 7.59 14.96 -10.37
CA LEU A 105 8.06 13.81 -11.13
C LEU A 105 6.93 12.81 -11.47
N PRO A 106 6.17 12.26 -10.50
CA PRO A 106 5.06 11.37 -10.80
C PRO A 106 3.88 12.08 -11.48
N VAL A 107 3.62 13.38 -11.21
CA VAL A 107 2.58 14.14 -11.93
C VAL A 107 2.90 14.21 -13.42
N GLN A 108 4.15 14.52 -13.79
CA GLN A 108 4.56 14.51 -15.20
C GLN A 108 4.41 13.14 -15.83
N ARG A 109 4.71 12.07 -15.09
CA ARG A 109 4.63 10.70 -15.58
C ARG A 109 3.20 10.23 -15.80
N SER A 110 2.24 10.66 -14.97
CA SER A 110 0.84 10.27 -15.06
C SER A 110 0.14 10.86 -16.28
N GLN A 111 0.68 11.91 -16.87
CA GLN A 111 0.10 12.62 -17.99
C GLN A 111 0.87 12.29 -19.27
N HIS A 112 0.22 11.60 -20.20
CA HIS A 112 0.81 11.06 -21.45
C HIS A 112 1.33 12.10 -22.46
N HIS A 113 1.16 13.40 -22.21
CA HIS A 113 1.58 14.51 -23.09
C HIS A 113 2.30 15.56 -22.27
N SER A 114 3.06 16.45 -22.93
CA SER A 114 3.72 17.58 -22.27
C SER A 114 2.68 18.42 -21.51
N VAL A 115 2.77 18.36 -20.19
CA VAL A 115 1.87 19.11 -19.32
C VAL A 115 2.30 20.55 -19.28
N GLY A 116 1.40 21.48 -19.61
CA GLY A 116 1.68 22.89 -19.41
C GLY A 116 1.98 23.18 -17.93
N ALA A 117 2.93 24.10 -17.69
CA ALA A 117 3.41 24.42 -16.33
C ALA A 117 2.29 24.69 -15.30
N ALA A 118 1.21 25.35 -15.72
CA ALA A 118 0.07 25.65 -14.85
C ALA A 118 -0.67 24.38 -14.38
N ARG A 119 -0.81 23.39 -15.25
CA ARG A 119 -1.49 22.11 -14.93
C ARG A 119 -0.60 21.25 -14.04
N LEU A 120 0.70 21.21 -14.31
CA LEU A 120 1.68 20.55 -13.44
C LEU A 120 1.61 21.12 -12.04
N ARG A 121 1.75 22.45 -11.90
CA ARG A 121 1.70 23.14 -10.61
C ARG A 121 0.42 22.83 -9.85
N ARG A 122 -0.73 22.85 -10.52
CA ARG A 122 -2.02 22.50 -9.89
C ARG A 122 -2.01 21.09 -9.34
N GLY A 123 -1.63 20.08 -10.14
CA GLY A 123 -1.62 18.68 -9.71
C GLY A 123 -0.64 18.42 -8.56
N VAL A 124 0.49 19.14 -8.52
CA VAL A 124 1.44 19.06 -7.40
C VAL A 124 0.82 19.64 -6.13
N LEU A 125 0.25 20.86 -6.20
CA LEU A 125 -0.33 21.52 -5.03
C LEU A 125 -1.54 20.75 -4.49
N GLU A 126 -2.40 20.20 -5.35
CA GLU A 126 -3.52 19.33 -4.95
C GLU A 126 -3.02 18.11 -4.15
N ALA A 127 -1.92 17.47 -4.59
CA ALA A 127 -1.37 16.31 -3.87
C ALA A 127 -0.72 16.73 -2.53
N LEU A 128 -0.02 17.87 -2.50
CA LEU A 128 0.59 18.38 -1.27
C LEU A 128 -0.44 18.86 -0.24
N GLU A 129 -1.53 19.46 -0.69
CA GLU A 129 -2.63 19.91 0.17
C GLU A 129 -3.26 18.72 0.90
N ARG A 130 -3.51 17.61 0.21
CA ARG A 130 -4.07 16.39 0.79
C ARG A 130 -3.25 15.82 1.95
N VAL A 131 -1.94 16.02 1.94
CA VAL A 131 -1.03 15.52 2.99
C VAL A 131 -0.56 16.63 3.95
N GLY A 132 -1.05 17.87 3.80
CA GLY A 132 -0.71 18.99 4.67
C GLY A 132 0.73 19.51 4.48
N LEU A 133 1.30 19.41 3.28
CA LEU A 133 2.68 19.84 2.98
C LEU A 133 2.77 21.04 2.03
N SER A 134 1.66 21.76 1.75
CA SER A 134 1.63 22.85 0.79
C SER A 134 2.59 24.00 1.13
N ASP A 135 2.71 24.36 2.41
CA ASP A 135 3.58 25.44 2.93
C ASP A 135 5.06 25.08 2.91
N ARG A 136 5.39 23.81 2.66
CA ARG A 136 6.76 23.29 2.58
C ARG A 136 7.20 22.99 1.14
N ALA A 137 6.40 23.40 0.15
CA ALA A 137 6.63 23.07 -1.26
C ALA A 137 8.04 23.39 -1.75
N ASP A 138 8.61 24.53 -1.31
CA ASP A 138 9.92 24.99 -1.73
C ASP A 138 11.08 24.47 -0.83
N GLN A 139 10.76 23.76 0.27
CA GLN A 139 11.76 23.17 1.17
C GLN A 139 12.44 21.96 0.50
N LEU A 140 13.74 21.74 0.78
CA LEU A 140 14.40 20.50 0.37
C LEU A 140 13.80 19.29 1.11
N ALA A 141 13.47 18.24 0.36
CA ALA A 141 12.82 17.06 0.94
C ALA A 141 13.68 16.37 2.02
N GLY A 142 15.01 16.42 1.90
CA GLY A 142 15.93 15.88 2.90
C GLY A 142 15.96 16.64 4.23
N GLU A 143 15.43 17.86 4.28
CA GLU A 143 15.36 18.68 5.50
C GLU A 143 14.04 18.50 6.26
N LEU A 144 13.09 17.74 5.69
CA LEU A 144 11.84 17.40 6.35
C LEU A 144 12.11 16.44 7.53
N ALA A 145 11.34 16.61 8.61
CA ALA A 145 11.23 15.58 9.64
C ALA A 145 10.74 14.25 9.01
N TYR A 146 11.12 13.14 9.63
CA TYR A 146 10.83 11.80 9.09
C TYR A 146 9.34 11.58 8.77
N GLY A 147 8.42 11.98 9.68
CA GLY A 147 6.98 11.88 9.43
C GLY A 147 6.53 12.67 8.19
N HIS A 148 7.09 13.88 7.98
CA HIS A 148 6.79 14.66 6.77
C HIS A 148 7.38 14.03 5.50
N GLN A 149 8.52 13.35 5.59
CA GLN A 149 9.05 12.58 4.44
C GLN A 149 8.11 11.42 4.06
N ARG A 150 7.51 10.74 5.06
CA ARG A 150 6.47 9.72 4.83
C ARG A 150 5.23 10.30 4.17
N LEU A 151 4.75 11.46 4.64
CA LEU A 151 3.64 12.15 3.98
C LEU A 151 3.97 12.57 2.56
N LEU A 152 5.21 12.98 2.28
CA LEU A 152 5.66 13.29 0.93
C LEU A 152 5.60 12.07 0.00
N GLU A 153 6.01 10.88 0.46
CA GLU A 153 5.85 9.64 -0.31
C GLU A 153 4.38 9.34 -0.64
N VAL A 154 3.48 9.54 0.33
CA VAL A 154 2.04 9.38 0.10
C VAL A 154 1.57 10.38 -0.95
N ALA A 155 2.00 11.66 -0.89
CA ALA A 155 1.67 12.67 -1.89
C ALA A 155 2.15 12.27 -3.29
N MET A 156 3.38 11.74 -3.41
CA MET A 156 3.92 11.22 -4.67
C MET A 156 3.04 10.08 -5.21
N GLY A 157 2.60 9.15 -4.36
CA GLY A 157 1.68 8.07 -4.73
C GLY A 157 0.31 8.58 -5.17
N LEU A 158 -0.28 9.51 -4.42
CA LEU A 158 -1.60 10.10 -4.71
C LEU A 158 -1.60 10.92 -6.01
N SER A 159 -0.48 11.56 -6.34
CA SER A 159 -0.34 12.35 -7.57
C SER A 159 -0.50 11.51 -8.85
N LEU A 160 -0.30 10.20 -8.76
CA LEU A 160 -0.57 9.23 -9.84
C LEU A 160 -2.08 8.96 -10.02
N LYS A 161 -2.95 9.47 -9.14
CA LYS A 161 -4.39 9.21 -9.09
C LYS A 161 -4.69 7.71 -9.11
N PRO A 162 -4.17 6.96 -8.15
CA PRO A 162 -4.25 5.51 -8.16
C PRO A 162 -5.69 5.03 -7.89
N ARG A 163 -6.04 3.88 -8.46
CA ARG A 163 -7.22 3.10 -8.10
C ARG A 163 -6.92 2.17 -6.92
N LEU A 164 -5.65 1.71 -6.81
CA LEU A 164 -5.12 0.95 -5.69
C LEU A 164 -3.84 1.62 -5.21
N LEU A 165 -3.84 2.10 -3.98
CA LEU A 165 -2.66 2.61 -3.28
C LEU A 165 -2.20 1.56 -2.28
N ILE A 166 -0.95 1.11 -2.41
CA ILE A 166 -0.33 0.15 -1.50
C ILE A 166 0.64 0.91 -0.60
N LEU A 167 0.45 0.81 0.70
CA LEU A 167 1.22 1.46 1.75
C LEU A 167 1.97 0.38 2.55
N ASP A 168 3.30 0.42 2.52
CA ASP A 168 4.14 -0.59 3.18
C ASP A 168 4.80 -0.01 4.44
N GLU A 169 4.34 -0.45 5.61
CA GLU A 169 4.73 0.00 6.95
C GLU A 169 4.75 1.54 7.10
N PRO A 170 3.68 2.23 6.69
CA PRO A 170 3.70 3.68 6.58
C PRO A 170 3.80 4.40 7.94
N THR A 171 3.47 3.73 9.05
CA THR A 171 3.52 4.34 10.38
C THR A 171 4.81 4.04 11.14
N GLN A 172 5.74 3.29 10.54
CA GLN A 172 7.03 2.98 11.16
C GLN A 172 7.82 4.26 11.45
N GLY A 173 8.22 4.46 12.72
CA GLY A 173 9.02 5.60 13.15
C GLY A 173 8.23 6.90 13.35
N LEU A 174 6.90 6.87 13.24
CA LEU A 174 6.03 7.99 13.57
C LEU A 174 5.73 8.04 15.08
N SER A 175 5.57 9.24 15.62
CA SER A 175 5.00 9.47 16.95
C SER A 175 3.49 9.20 16.96
N ASP A 176 2.90 9.02 18.15
CA ASP A 176 1.47 8.73 18.29
C ASP A 176 0.58 9.80 17.63
N GLY A 177 0.92 11.09 17.77
CA GLY A 177 0.19 12.18 17.14
C GLY A 177 0.30 12.17 15.60
N GLU A 178 1.46 11.78 15.05
CA GLU A 178 1.63 11.63 13.61
C GLU A 178 0.85 10.42 13.09
N ILE A 179 0.75 9.33 13.88
CA ILE A 179 -0.06 8.15 13.56
C ILE A 179 -1.55 8.54 13.48
N GLU A 180 -2.06 9.31 14.43
CA GLU A 180 -3.46 9.78 14.37
C GLU A 180 -3.74 10.61 13.12
N GLY A 181 -2.84 11.54 12.78
CA GLY A 181 -2.92 12.31 11.54
C GLY A 181 -2.89 11.42 10.29
N PHE A 182 -2.01 10.41 10.28
CA PHE A 182 -1.92 9.43 9.20
C PHE A 182 -3.20 8.59 9.06
N ILE A 183 -3.81 8.16 10.16
CA ILE A 183 -5.10 7.44 10.15
C ILE A 183 -6.18 8.30 9.51
N ALA A 184 -6.27 9.59 9.87
CA ALA A 184 -7.23 10.51 9.28
C ALA A 184 -7.01 10.67 7.77
N LEU A 185 -5.75 10.80 7.34
CA LEU A 185 -5.37 10.87 5.93
C LEU A 185 -5.78 9.61 5.15
N VAL A 186 -5.49 8.41 5.67
CA VAL A 186 -5.85 7.15 4.99
C VAL A 186 -7.37 7.01 4.85
N ARG A 187 -8.14 7.41 5.87
CA ARG A 187 -9.62 7.44 5.80
C ARG A 187 -10.12 8.38 4.71
N GLU A 188 -9.48 9.51 4.52
CA GLU A 188 -9.81 10.43 3.43
C GLU A 188 -9.49 9.81 2.06
N ILE A 189 -8.28 9.24 1.91
CA ILE A 189 -7.84 8.57 0.67
C ILE A 189 -8.79 7.44 0.29
N ALA A 190 -9.26 6.66 1.26
CA ALA A 190 -10.15 5.52 1.04
C ALA A 190 -11.52 5.89 0.45
N ARG A 191 -11.91 7.18 0.47
CA ARG A 191 -13.13 7.66 -0.22
C ARG A 191 -12.99 7.66 -1.73
N ASP A 192 -11.76 7.82 -2.23
CA ASP A 192 -11.46 8.01 -3.66
C ASP A 192 -10.68 6.84 -4.25
N ALA A 193 -9.97 6.06 -3.44
CA ALA A 193 -9.11 4.97 -3.86
C ALA A 193 -9.23 3.75 -2.94
N THR A 194 -8.94 2.58 -3.48
CA THR A 194 -8.75 1.37 -2.69
C THR A 194 -7.37 1.42 -2.04
N VAL A 195 -7.26 1.04 -0.77
CA VAL A 195 -5.99 1.04 -0.04
C VAL A 195 -5.64 -0.38 0.38
N MET A 196 -4.41 -0.79 0.11
CA MET A 196 -3.81 -1.99 0.70
C MET A 196 -2.74 -1.54 1.68
N LEU A 197 -2.87 -1.92 2.94
CA LEU A 197 -2.02 -1.51 4.03
C LEU A 197 -1.23 -2.71 4.56
N ILE A 198 0.08 -2.67 4.46
CA ILE A 198 0.95 -3.64 5.14
C ILE A 198 1.39 -2.97 6.44
N GLU A 199 1.00 -3.54 7.57
CA GLU A 199 1.28 -2.96 8.88
C GLU A 199 1.49 -4.04 9.95
N HIS A 200 2.25 -3.68 10.97
CA HIS A 200 2.43 -4.47 12.16
C HIS A 200 1.85 -3.78 13.42
N ASN A 201 1.54 -2.48 13.33
CA ASN A 201 0.85 -1.75 14.39
C ASN A 201 -0.64 -2.11 14.38
N MET A 202 -1.04 -2.99 15.31
CA MET A 202 -2.41 -3.50 15.39
C MET A 202 -3.45 -2.41 15.68
N ALA A 203 -3.08 -1.34 16.42
CA ALA A 203 -4.01 -0.24 16.67
C ALA A 203 -4.37 0.49 15.36
N VAL A 204 -3.39 0.70 14.47
CA VAL A 204 -3.59 1.28 13.13
C VAL A 204 -4.42 0.34 12.26
N VAL A 205 -4.08 -0.94 12.22
CA VAL A 205 -4.81 -1.97 11.45
C VAL A 205 -6.27 -2.00 11.86
N MET A 206 -6.54 -2.16 13.17
CA MET A 206 -7.91 -2.24 13.69
C MET A 206 -8.72 -0.95 13.48
N SER A 207 -8.04 0.20 13.42
CA SER A 207 -8.68 1.50 13.19
C SER A 207 -9.05 1.77 11.74
N LEU A 208 -8.31 1.19 10.78
CA LEU A 208 -8.42 1.52 9.36
C LEU A 208 -9.02 0.42 8.50
N ALA A 209 -8.73 -0.85 8.80
CA ALA A 209 -9.07 -1.94 7.89
C ALA A 209 -10.57 -2.22 7.86
N HIS A 210 -11.10 -2.37 6.64
CA HIS A 210 -12.43 -2.97 6.43
C HIS A 210 -12.32 -4.50 6.48
N ARG A 211 -11.22 -5.06 5.96
CA ARG A 211 -10.88 -6.48 6.03
C ARG A 211 -9.38 -6.67 6.26
N ILE A 212 -9.04 -7.72 6.94
CA ILE A 212 -7.66 -8.09 7.27
C ILE A 212 -7.40 -9.47 6.69
N THR A 213 -6.25 -9.62 6.02
CA THR A 213 -5.69 -10.92 5.60
C THR A 213 -4.45 -11.18 6.43
N VAL A 214 -4.45 -12.27 7.16
CA VAL A 214 -3.31 -12.72 7.97
C VAL A 214 -2.51 -13.72 7.18
N LEU A 215 -1.23 -13.41 6.95
CA LEU A 215 -0.30 -14.32 6.30
C LEU A 215 0.57 -15.03 7.34
N ASN A 216 0.82 -16.31 7.10
CA ASN A 216 1.81 -17.09 7.85
C ASN A 216 2.50 -18.08 6.91
N SER A 217 3.83 -18.10 6.91
CA SER A 217 4.65 -19.05 6.13
C SER A 217 4.23 -19.13 4.65
N GLY A 218 3.95 -17.98 4.03
CA GLY A 218 3.59 -17.87 2.62
C GLY A 218 2.13 -18.21 2.28
N LYS A 219 1.28 -18.45 3.26
CA LYS A 219 -0.14 -18.82 3.08
C LYS A 219 -1.07 -17.83 3.80
N VAL A 220 -2.32 -17.79 3.37
CA VAL A 220 -3.39 -17.12 4.13
C VAL A 220 -3.74 -18.00 5.32
N LEU A 221 -3.53 -17.48 6.53
CA LEU A 221 -3.92 -18.12 7.78
C LEU A 221 -5.39 -17.85 8.11
N ALA A 222 -5.79 -16.58 7.95
CA ALA A 222 -7.16 -16.12 8.21
C ALA A 222 -7.48 -14.88 7.38
N GLU A 223 -8.76 -14.68 7.09
CA GLU A 223 -9.28 -13.46 6.47
C GLU A 223 -10.64 -13.10 7.08
N GLY A 224 -10.81 -11.82 7.47
CA GLY A 224 -12.06 -11.38 8.10
C GLY A 224 -12.09 -9.88 8.36
N THR A 225 -13.14 -9.44 9.05
CA THR A 225 -13.23 -8.10 9.63
C THR A 225 -12.25 -7.96 10.81
N PRO A 226 -11.94 -6.75 11.27
CA PRO A 226 -11.12 -6.55 12.47
C PRO A 226 -11.63 -7.33 13.69
N GLU A 227 -12.95 -7.39 13.88
CA GLU A 227 -13.58 -8.11 14.98
C GLU A 227 -13.40 -9.64 14.87
N GLU A 228 -13.57 -10.19 13.66
CA GLU A 228 -13.38 -11.62 13.37
C GLU A 228 -11.93 -12.03 13.61
N ILE A 229 -10.97 -11.24 13.10
CA ILE A 229 -9.54 -11.51 13.26
C ILE A 229 -9.09 -11.41 14.72
N ARG A 230 -9.63 -10.44 15.48
CA ARG A 230 -9.36 -10.31 16.92
C ARG A 230 -9.83 -11.55 17.71
N ALA A 231 -10.95 -12.15 17.30
CA ALA A 231 -11.55 -13.30 17.97
C ALA A 231 -10.94 -14.65 17.53
N ASP A 232 -10.15 -14.67 16.46
CA ASP A 232 -9.58 -15.90 15.91
C ASP A 232 -8.43 -16.43 16.76
N SER A 233 -8.60 -17.61 17.35
CA SER A 233 -7.60 -18.24 18.22
C SER A 233 -6.31 -18.65 17.48
N HIS A 234 -6.39 -19.00 16.19
CA HIS A 234 -5.22 -19.35 15.38
C HIS A 234 -4.37 -18.11 15.10
N VAL A 235 -5.03 -16.96 14.85
CA VAL A 235 -4.35 -15.68 14.69
C VAL A 235 -3.69 -15.26 16.00
N GLN A 236 -4.39 -15.40 17.14
CA GLN A 236 -3.84 -15.10 18.45
C GLN A 236 -2.60 -15.95 18.74
N ALA A 237 -2.66 -17.25 18.49
CA ALA A 237 -1.53 -18.15 18.71
C ALA A 237 -0.34 -17.88 17.77
N ALA A 238 -0.60 -17.55 16.50
CA ALA A 238 0.46 -17.35 15.50
C ALA A 238 1.08 -15.95 15.53
N TYR A 239 0.34 -14.93 15.97
CA TYR A 239 0.73 -13.52 15.86
C TYR A 239 1.01 -12.85 17.20
N LEU A 240 0.25 -13.19 18.25
CA LEU A 240 0.38 -12.57 19.56
C LEU A 240 1.25 -13.39 20.53
N GLY A 241 1.69 -14.57 20.12
CA GLY A 241 2.33 -15.55 20.99
C GLY A 241 1.30 -16.23 21.91
N THR A 242 1.58 -17.44 22.33
CA THR A 242 0.87 -17.99 23.50
C THR A 242 1.09 -17.05 24.69
N PRO A 243 0.06 -16.76 25.51
CA PRO A 243 0.31 -16.12 26.78
C PRO A 243 1.44 -16.88 27.47
N ASP A 244 2.48 -16.18 27.90
CA ASP A 244 3.54 -16.79 28.69
C ASP A 244 2.88 -17.57 29.84
N ASP A 245 3.07 -18.90 29.85
CA ASP A 245 2.84 -19.71 31.03
C ASP A 245 3.90 -19.27 32.07
N ASP A 246 3.54 -18.31 32.93
CA ASP A 246 4.22 -18.03 34.20
C ASP A 246 3.80 -19.06 35.26
#